data_592c6d9dd3c65ad7000da8e3107f2b24
#
_entry.id   592c6d9dd3c65ad7000da8e3107f2b24
#
_cell.length_a   1.000
_cell.length_b   1.000
_cell.length_c   1.000
_cell.angle_alpha   90.00
_cell.angle_beta   90.00
_cell.angle_gamma   90.00
#
_symmetry.space_group_name_H-M   'P 1'
#
loop_
_entity.id
_entity.type
_entity.pdbx_description
1 polymer ?
#
loop_
_entity_poly.entity_id
_entity_poly.type
_entity_poly.pdbx_seq_one_letter_code
_entity_poly.pdbx_strand_id
1 'polypeptide(L)'
;TREEMNQMITKYMLLLLLGTALPVALFGQKEVRKNTREGNKQYQQQKYSDAADRFGAALEENPTSKEAAFNLGNTSYRQKEWSRAVEQYQHFVSLEQENPMTASAGWHNIGNAMLQQKELQASMEAYKMALRLNPDDNEARYNLAVVQKMIQDEEQDQDDGEQDQQQDQQDQQDQQQDQQQESPQNPPDQEKRPE
;
A
#
# COMPACT_ATOMS: atom_id res chain seq x y z
N THR A 1 40.23 44.07 23.77
CA THR A 1 41.01 42.88 24.19
C THR A 1 40.93 41.78 23.11
N ARG A 2 41.80 40.76 23.21
CA ARG A 2 41.82 39.62 22.29
C ARG A 2 40.47 38.84 22.29
N GLU A 3 39.80 38.83 23.42
CA GLU A 3 38.46 38.24 23.57
C GLU A 3 37.37 39.03 22.81
N GLU A 4 37.37 40.33 22.88
CA GLU A 4 36.41 41.20 22.17
C GLU A 4 36.60 41.09 20.66
N MET A 5 37.83 40.97 20.20
CA MET A 5 38.15 40.76 18.80
C MET A 5 37.65 39.40 18.31
N ASN A 6 37.82 38.32 19.09
CA ASN A 6 37.33 37.01 18.78
C ASN A 6 35.78 36.94 18.75
N GLN A 7 35.12 37.62 19.71
CA GLN A 7 33.66 37.74 19.72
C GLN A 7 33.13 38.51 18.50
N MET A 8 33.81 39.58 18.10
CA MET A 8 33.46 40.30 16.87
C MET A 8 33.62 39.43 15.62
N ILE A 9 34.74 38.72 15.48
CA ILE A 9 34.98 37.83 14.34
C ILE A 9 33.92 36.75 14.28
N THR A 10 33.59 36.10 15.41
CA THR A 10 32.53 35.07 15.48
C THR A 10 31.16 35.62 15.08
N LYS A 11 30.83 36.83 15.55
CA LYS A 11 29.57 37.51 15.23
C LYS A 11 29.46 37.85 13.72
N TYR A 12 30.52 38.32 13.11
CA TYR A 12 30.56 38.63 11.68
C TYR A 12 30.58 37.36 10.84
N MET A 13 31.27 36.29 11.26
CA MET A 13 31.19 34.98 10.58
C MET A 13 29.80 34.39 10.63
N LEU A 14 29.08 34.49 11.75
CA LEU A 14 27.70 34.04 11.90
C LEU A 14 26.74 34.86 11.00
N LEU A 15 26.90 36.16 10.91
CA LEU A 15 26.15 37.04 10.04
C LEU A 15 26.37 36.74 8.55
N LEU A 16 27.64 36.43 8.19
CA LEU A 16 28.02 36.05 6.83
C LEU A 16 27.39 34.68 6.43
N LEU A 17 27.40 33.70 7.34
CA LEU A 17 26.76 32.39 7.15
C LEU A 17 25.23 32.53 7.02
N LEU A 18 24.60 33.34 7.85
CA LEU A 18 23.16 33.64 7.74
C LEU A 18 22.81 34.37 6.44
N GLY A 19 23.66 35.31 6.01
CA GLY A 19 23.44 36.06 4.76
C GLY A 19 23.54 35.23 3.48
N THR A 20 24.29 34.12 3.51
CA THR A 20 24.42 33.22 2.33
C THR A 20 23.36 32.10 2.30
N ALA A 21 22.82 31.70 3.46
CA ALA A 21 21.83 30.64 3.54
C ALA A 21 20.41 31.07 3.08
N LEU A 22 20.04 32.33 3.31
CA LEU A 22 18.72 32.86 2.93
C LEU A 22 18.40 32.83 1.42
N PRO A 23 19.30 33.22 0.49
CA PRO A 23 18.98 33.17 -0.93
C PRO A 23 18.82 31.74 -1.45
N VAL A 24 19.58 30.77 -0.95
CA VAL A 24 19.49 29.37 -1.37
C VAL A 24 18.11 28.78 -1.01
N ALA A 25 17.62 29.03 0.20
CA ALA A 25 16.31 28.57 0.62
C ALA A 25 15.15 29.17 -0.20
N LEU A 26 15.28 30.43 -0.62
CA LEU A 26 14.28 31.10 -1.44
C LEU A 26 14.26 30.57 -2.90
N PHE A 27 15.43 30.22 -3.43
CA PHE A 27 15.51 29.59 -4.77
C PHE A 27 14.87 28.20 -4.78
N GLY A 28 15.17 27.35 -3.80
CA GLY A 28 14.57 26.02 -3.68
C GLY A 28 13.04 26.08 -3.60
N GLN A 29 12.47 26.97 -2.78
CA GLN A 29 11.02 27.15 -2.68
C GLN A 29 10.38 27.60 -4.02
N LYS A 30 11.07 28.39 -4.81
CA LYS A 30 10.57 28.82 -6.13
C LYS A 30 10.50 27.65 -7.11
N GLU A 31 11.55 26.81 -7.15
CA GLU A 31 11.58 25.64 -8.04
C GLU A 31 10.56 24.57 -7.61
N VAL A 32 10.40 24.32 -6.30
CA VAL A 32 9.32 23.44 -5.77
C VAL A 32 7.95 23.90 -6.30
N ARG A 33 7.61 25.18 -6.11
CA ARG A 33 6.30 25.71 -6.56
C ARG A 33 6.14 25.64 -8.08
N LYS A 34 7.19 25.89 -8.84
CA LYS A 34 7.19 25.79 -10.31
C LYS A 34 6.94 24.34 -10.73
N ASN A 35 7.71 23.40 -10.21
CA ASN A 35 7.59 21.98 -10.53
C ASN A 35 6.21 21.44 -10.11
N THR A 36 5.72 21.75 -8.90
CA THR A 36 4.39 21.33 -8.46
C THR A 36 3.27 21.88 -9.37
N ARG A 37 3.36 23.16 -9.78
CA ARG A 37 2.36 23.75 -10.68
C ARG A 37 2.41 23.11 -12.08
N GLU A 38 3.59 22.85 -12.60
CA GLU A 38 3.74 22.18 -13.90
C GLU A 38 3.27 20.73 -13.81
N GLY A 39 3.59 20.01 -12.74
CA GLY A 39 3.08 18.66 -12.45
C GLY A 39 1.54 18.61 -12.43
N ASN A 40 0.91 19.54 -11.74
CA ASN A 40 -0.56 19.67 -11.70
C ASN A 40 -1.14 19.90 -13.11
N LYS A 41 -0.49 20.73 -13.92
CA LYS A 41 -0.91 20.97 -15.31
C LYS A 41 -0.78 19.70 -16.16
N GLN A 42 0.34 18.97 -16.07
CA GLN A 42 0.54 17.71 -16.79
C GLN A 42 -0.47 16.65 -16.34
N TYR A 43 -0.72 16.54 -15.04
CA TYR A 43 -1.72 15.63 -14.47
C TYR A 43 -3.13 15.90 -15.05
N GLN A 44 -3.57 17.16 -15.09
CA GLN A 44 -4.85 17.55 -15.68
C GLN A 44 -4.95 17.20 -17.18
N GLN A 45 -3.82 17.23 -17.90
CA GLN A 45 -3.71 16.79 -19.29
C GLN A 45 -3.58 15.27 -19.45
N GLN A 46 -3.67 14.51 -18.36
CA GLN A 46 -3.48 13.05 -18.30
C GLN A 46 -2.09 12.58 -18.75
N LYS A 47 -1.12 13.47 -18.77
CA LYS A 47 0.29 13.18 -19.03
C LYS A 47 0.97 12.74 -17.74
N TYR A 48 0.60 11.55 -17.28
CA TYR A 48 0.98 11.10 -15.94
C TYR A 48 2.50 10.89 -15.78
N SER A 49 3.21 10.47 -16.82
CA SER A 49 4.68 10.35 -16.78
C SER A 49 5.34 11.73 -16.56
N ASP A 50 4.96 12.72 -17.38
CA ASP A 50 5.50 14.06 -17.25
C ASP A 50 5.14 14.69 -15.88
N ALA A 51 3.93 14.39 -15.37
CA ALA A 51 3.51 14.85 -14.05
C ALA A 51 4.35 14.23 -12.95
N ALA A 52 4.63 12.91 -13.01
CA ALA A 52 5.46 12.21 -12.04
C ALA A 52 6.87 12.78 -11.98
N ASP A 53 7.49 13.07 -13.15
CA ASP A 53 8.81 13.68 -13.24
C ASP A 53 8.83 15.07 -12.56
N ARG A 54 7.78 15.87 -12.76
CA ARG A 54 7.68 17.20 -12.13
C ARG A 54 7.47 17.13 -10.62
N PHE A 55 6.60 16.25 -10.13
CA PHE A 55 6.42 16.08 -8.69
C PHE A 55 7.67 15.46 -8.04
N GLY A 56 8.34 14.52 -8.71
CA GLY A 56 9.62 13.99 -8.30
C GLY A 56 10.68 15.08 -8.14
N ALA A 57 10.87 15.92 -9.16
CA ALA A 57 11.78 17.06 -9.10
C ALA A 57 11.43 18.05 -7.97
N ALA A 58 10.13 18.23 -7.64
CA ALA A 58 9.73 19.05 -6.50
C ALA A 58 10.14 18.41 -5.17
N LEU A 59 10.09 17.08 -5.05
CA LEU A 59 10.52 16.35 -3.85
C LEU A 59 12.05 16.28 -3.71
N GLU A 60 12.78 16.24 -4.81
CA GLU A 60 14.26 16.37 -4.81
C GLU A 60 14.71 17.71 -4.22
N GLU A 61 14.02 18.80 -4.60
CA GLU A 61 14.29 20.14 -4.08
C GLU A 61 13.81 20.31 -2.61
N ASN A 62 12.67 19.72 -2.27
CA ASN A 62 12.11 19.75 -0.92
C ASN A 62 11.41 18.43 -0.60
N PRO A 63 12.09 17.50 0.09
CA PRO A 63 11.50 16.23 0.51
C PRO A 63 10.28 16.35 1.42
N THR A 64 10.06 17.50 2.07
CA THR A 64 8.91 17.75 2.95
C THR A 64 7.75 18.43 2.26
N SER A 65 7.74 18.48 0.91
CA SER A 65 6.64 19.03 0.13
C SER A 65 5.43 18.11 0.15
N LYS A 66 4.50 18.35 1.07
CA LYS A 66 3.27 17.56 1.26
C LYS A 66 2.45 17.48 -0.05
N GLU A 67 2.28 18.60 -0.73
CA GLU A 67 1.55 18.66 -2.01
C GLU A 67 2.21 17.81 -3.09
N ALA A 68 3.53 17.86 -3.21
CA ALA A 68 4.25 17.07 -4.21
C ALA A 68 4.15 15.55 -3.91
N ALA A 69 4.30 15.15 -2.63
CA ALA A 69 4.18 13.76 -2.21
C ALA A 69 2.77 13.20 -2.49
N PHE A 70 1.72 13.94 -2.09
CA PHE A 70 0.33 13.53 -2.33
C PHE A 70 0.02 13.41 -3.83
N ASN A 71 0.42 14.40 -4.62
CA ASN A 71 0.15 14.42 -6.06
C ASN A 71 1.00 13.39 -6.83
N LEU A 72 2.21 13.07 -6.37
CA LEU A 72 2.99 11.96 -6.93
C LEU A 72 2.30 10.63 -6.64
N GLY A 73 1.77 10.44 -5.43
CA GLY A 73 0.94 9.28 -5.08
C GLY A 73 -0.28 9.14 -6.01
N ASN A 74 -1.04 10.24 -6.21
CA ASN A 74 -2.17 10.27 -7.13
C ASN A 74 -1.75 9.93 -8.57
N THR A 75 -0.60 10.44 -8.99
CA THR A 75 -0.06 10.21 -10.34
C THR A 75 0.34 8.74 -10.53
N SER A 76 1.06 8.15 -9.58
CA SER A 76 1.42 6.73 -9.57
C SER A 76 0.19 5.83 -9.56
N TYR A 77 -0.85 6.20 -8.80
CA TYR A 77 -2.13 5.49 -8.79
C TYR A 77 -2.79 5.50 -10.19
N ARG A 78 -2.79 6.64 -10.87
CA ARG A 78 -3.33 6.74 -12.25
C ARG A 78 -2.52 5.92 -13.27
N GLN A 79 -1.22 5.74 -13.03
CA GLN A 79 -0.33 4.89 -13.83
C GLN A 79 -0.45 3.41 -13.47
N LYS A 80 -1.26 3.04 -12.47
CA LYS A 80 -1.39 1.68 -11.90
C LYS A 80 -0.09 1.18 -11.23
N GLU A 81 0.79 2.09 -10.85
CA GLU A 81 1.99 1.83 -10.08
C GLU A 81 1.63 1.80 -8.58
N TRP A 82 0.83 0.79 -8.19
CA TRP A 82 0.15 0.77 -6.89
C TRP A 82 1.12 0.83 -5.71
N SER A 83 2.19 0.05 -5.74
CA SER A 83 3.20 0.04 -4.67
C SER A 83 3.87 1.41 -4.51
N ARG A 84 4.22 2.06 -5.63
CA ARG A 84 4.78 3.41 -5.62
C ARG A 84 3.78 4.44 -5.11
N ALA A 85 2.50 4.29 -5.44
CA ALA A 85 1.46 5.16 -4.90
C ALA A 85 1.37 5.03 -3.37
N VAL A 86 1.41 3.80 -2.84
CA VAL A 86 1.43 3.54 -1.38
C VAL A 86 2.62 4.22 -0.72
N GLU A 87 3.83 4.10 -1.26
CA GLU A 87 5.03 4.75 -0.72
C GLU A 87 4.86 6.27 -0.62
N GLN A 88 4.34 6.90 -1.68
CA GLN A 88 4.16 8.36 -1.71
C GLN A 88 3.06 8.82 -0.75
N TYR A 89 1.97 8.08 -0.63
CA TYR A 89 0.94 8.39 0.36
C TYR A 89 1.41 8.16 1.80
N GLN A 90 2.21 7.13 2.07
CA GLN A 90 2.84 6.92 3.38
C GLN A 90 3.79 8.07 3.71
N HIS A 91 4.59 8.52 2.74
CA HIS A 91 5.44 9.70 2.91
C HIS A 91 4.59 10.93 3.24
N PHE A 92 3.52 11.19 2.47
CA PHE A 92 2.58 12.29 2.75
C PHE A 92 2.00 12.21 4.16
N VAL A 93 1.50 11.04 4.58
CA VAL A 93 0.95 10.84 5.93
C VAL A 93 1.99 11.14 7.01
N SER A 94 3.24 10.75 6.81
CA SER A 94 4.32 11.03 7.75
C SER A 94 4.60 12.53 7.93
N LEU A 95 4.28 13.34 6.92
CA LEU A 95 4.41 14.79 6.95
C LEU A 95 3.18 15.50 7.57
N GLU A 96 2.04 14.80 7.68
CA GLU A 96 0.76 15.35 8.15
C GLU A 96 0.44 14.97 9.61
N GLN A 97 1.44 14.72 10.45
CA GLN A 97 1.24 14.29 11.84
C GLN A 97 0.42 15.26 12.68
N GLU A 98 0.51 16.56 12.41
CA GLU A 98 -0.24 17.61 13.13
C GLU A 98 -1.63 17.88 12.54
N ASN A 99 -1.98 17.28 11.41
CA ASN A 99 -3.26 17.48 10.74
C ASN A 99 -3.96 16.13 10.43
N PRO A 100 -4.66 15.55 11.43
CA PRO A 100 -5.28 14.24 11.28
C PRO A 100 -6.29 14.16 10.13
N MET A 101 -7.06 15.22 9.91
CA MET A 101 -8.04 15.29 8.84
C MET A 101 -7.40 15.19 7.45
N THR A 102 -6.24 15.84 7.25
CA THR A 102 -5.49 15.75 5.99
C THR A 102 -4.79 14.41 5.85
N ALA A 103 -4.24 13.87 6.95
CA ALA A 103 -3.63 12.54 6.97
C ALA A 103 -4.65 11.42 6.62
N SER A 104 -5.91 11.59 6.99
CA SER A 104 -7.00 10.68 6.63
C SER A 104 -7.10 10.44 5.13
N ALA A 105 -6.98 11.50 4.31
CA ALA A 105 -7.01 11.37 2.85
C ALA A 105 -5.85 10.51 2.30
N GLY A 106 -4.68 10.59 2.92
CA GLY A 106 -3.54 9.72 2.59
C GLY A 106 -3.84 8.25 2.91
N TRP A 107 -4.38 7.97 4.10
CA TRP A 107 -4.77 6.62 4.50
C TRP A 107 -5.88 6.03 3.63
N HIS A 108 -6.89 6.85 3.26
CA HIS A 108 -7.93 6.45 2.31
C HIS A 108 -7.30 6.00 0.97
N ASN A 109 -6.38 6.79 0.42
CA ASN A 109 -5.73 6.47 -0.85
C ASN A 109 -4.77 5.27 -0.75
N ILE A 110 -4.11 5.06 0.40
CA ILE A 110 -3.37 3.82 0.68
C ILE A 110 -4.33 2.62 0.60
N GLY A 111 -5.49 2.71 1.25
CA GLY A 111 -6.52 1.67 1.19
C GLY A 111 -6.95 1.36 -0.25
N ASN A 112 -7.18 2.39 -1.06
CA ASN A 112 -7.51 2.23 -2.47
C ASN A 112 -6.39 1.53 -3.26
N ALA A 113 -5.14 1.91 -3.03
CA ALA A 113 -4.00 1.32 -3.75
C ALA A 113 -3.75 -0.15 -3.33
N MET A 114 -3.88 -0.47 -2.04
CA MET A 114 -3.79 -1.84 -1.52
C MET A 114 -4.92 -2.74 -2.08
N LEU A 115 -6.15 -2.20 -2.18
CA LEU A 115 -7.27 -2.91 -2.77
C LEU A 115 -7.00 -3.27 -4.25
N GLN A 116 -6.39 -2.37 -5.01
CA GLN A 116 -6.02 -2.66 -6.40
C GLN A 116 -4.93 -3.75 -6.51
N GLN A 117 -4.13 -3.93 -5.50
CA GLN A 117 -3.13 -5.01 -5.38
C GLN A 117 -3.74 -6.32 -4.85
N LYS A 118 -5.03 -6.33 -4.49
CA LYS A 118 -5.72 -7.42 -3.78
C LYS A 118 -5.13 -7.72 -2.40
N GLU A 119 -4.44 -6.75 -1.81
CA GLU A 119 -3.95 -6.83 -0.44
C GLU A 119 -5.08 -6.45 0.52
N LEU A 120 -6.10 -7.32 0.62
CA LEU A 120 -7.38 -7.00 1.26
C LEU A 120 -7.22 -6.65 2.73
N GLN A 121 -6.41 -7.39 3.48
CA GLN A 121 -6.19 -7.13 4.91
C GLN A 121 -5.50 -5.77 5.13
N ALA A 122 -4.48 -5.45 4.33
CA ALA A 122 -3.79 -4.17 4.39
C ALA A 122 -4.69 -3.00 3.99
N SER A 123 -5.53 -3.20 2.96
CA SER A 123 -6.55 -2.24 2.53
C SER A 123 -7.56 -1.95 3.64
N MET A 124 -8.07 -3.00 4.30
CA MET A 124 -8.99 -2.89 5.43
C MET A 124 -8.39 -2.05 6.56
N GLU A 125 -7.15 -2.31 6.95
CA GLU A 125 -6.49 -1.55 8.01
C GLU A 125 -6.26 -0.08 7.62
N ALA A 126 -5.91 0.19 6.36
CA ALA A 126 -5.75 1.56 5.88
C ALA A 126 -7.06 2.35 5.93
N TYR A 127 -8.20 1.76 5.52
CA TYR A 127 -9.51 2.43 5.66
C TYR A 127 -9.93 2.61 7.11
N LYS A 128 -9.63 1.67 8.01
CA LYS A 128 -9.85 1.85 9.45
C LYS A 128 -9.04 3.03 10.00
N MET A 129 -7.78 3.20 9.53
CA MET A 129 -6.97 4.35 9.91
C MET A 129 -7.55 5.65 9.37
N ALA A 130 -8.00 5.69 8.11
CA ALA A 130 -8.68 6.85 7.55
C ALA A 130 -9.90 7.25 8.40
N LEU A 131 -10.77 6.31 8.72
CA LEU A 131 -11.97 6.55 9.53
C LEU A 131 -11.68 6.90 10.99
N ARG A 132 -10.58 6.44 11.56
CA ARG A 132 -10.15 6.87 12.91
C ARG A 132 -9.79 8.36 12.93
N LEU A 133 -9.18 8.85 11.85
CA LEU A 133 -8.76 10.25 11.73
C LEU A 133 -9.88 11.16 11.20
N ASN A 134 -10.76 10.63 10.36
CA ASN A 134 -11.94 11.29 9.83
C ASN A 134 -13.15 10.33 9.84
N PRO A 135 -13.94 10.33 10.92
CA PRO A 135 -15.11 9.44 11.03
C PRO A 135 -16.23 9.74 10.00
N ASP A 136 -16.20 10.93 9.37
CA ASP A 136 -17.21 11.34 8.40
C ASP A 136 -16.88 10.98 6.96
N ASP A 137 -15.75 10.28 6.71
CA ASP A 137 -15.38 9.78 5.39
C ASP A 137 -16.31 8.62 4.97
N ASN A 138 -17.39 8.97 4.27
CA ASN A 138 -18.37 7.99 3.80
C ASN A 138 -17.80 7.06 2.71
N GLU A 139 -16.84 7.53 1.92
CA GLU A 139 -16.21 6.71 0.88
C GLU A 139 -15.31 5.64 1.52
N ALA A 140 -14.48 6.03 2.50
CA ALA A 140 -13.68 5.07 3.26
C ALA A 140 -14.56 4.04 3.99
N ARG A 141 -15.71 4.46 4.54
CA ARG A 141 -16.66 3.56 5.20
C ARG A 141 -17.28 2.56 4.22
N TYR A 142 -17.66 3.02 3.04
CA TYR A 142 -18.19 2.16 1.99
C TYR A 142 -17.12 1.15 1.51
N ASN A 143 -15.93 1.64 1.20
CA ASN A 143 -14.83 0.81 0.73
C ASN A 143 -14.37 -0.22 1.79
N LEU A 144 -14.39 0.16 3.08
CA LEU A 144 -14.14 -0.76 4.18
C LEU A 144 -15.14 -1.91 4.20
N ALA A 145 -16.44 -1.61 4.05
CA ALA A 145 -17.47 -2.65 4.01
C ALA A 145 -17.31 -3.58 2.79
N VAL A 146 -16.95 -3.03 1.64
CA VAL A 146 -16.65 -3.83 0.43
C VAL A 146 -15.48 -4.78 0.68
N VAL A 147 -14.38 -4.27 1.23
CA VAL A 147 -13.18 -5.09 1.50
C VAL A 147 -13.48 -6.17 2.55
N GLN A 148 -14.23 -5.85 3.60
CA GLN A 148 -14.63 -6.84 4.61
C GLN A 148 -15.45 -7.98 3.99
N LYS A 149 -16.36 -7.65 3.07
CA LYS A 149 -17.12 -8.67 2.35
C LYS A 149 -16.21 -9.53 1.47
N MET A 150 -15.27 -8.92 0.73
CA MET A 150 -14.32 -9.68 -0.11
C MET A 150 -13.48 -10.65 0.71
N ILE A 151 -13.02 -10.25 1.89
CA ILE A 151 -12.26 -11.12 2.81
C ILE A 151 -13.14 -12.30 3.24
N GLN A 152 -14.40 -12.03 3.63
CA GLN A 152 -15.32 -13.07 4.05
C GLN A 152 -15.63 -14.06 2.92
N ASP A 153 -15.80 -13.56 1.69
CA ASP A 153 -16.06 -14.40 0.52
C ASP A 153 -14.83 -15.30 0.21
N GLU A 154 -13.59 -14.77 0.32
CA GLU A 154 -12.36 -15.55 0.16
C GLU A 154 -12.18 -16.64 1.25
N GLU A 155 -12.54 -16.33 2.50
CA GLU A 155 -12.50 -17.30 3.60
C GLU A 155 -13.52 -18.43 3.39
N GLN A 156 -14.73 -18.10 2.91
CA GLN A 156 -15.78 -19.08 2.62
C GLN A 156 -15.38 -20.01 1.46
N ASP A 157 -14.86 -19.45 0.37
CA ASP A 157 -14.41 -20.24 -0.79
C ASP A 157 -13.28 -21.23 -0.41
N GLN A 158 -12.41 -20.86 0.54
CA GLN A 158 -11.37 -21.75 1.05
C GLN A 158 -11.93 -22.89 1.89
N ASP A 159 -12.90 -22.59 2.78
CA ASP A 159 -13.53 -23.60 3.64
C ASP A 159 -14.32 -24.62 2.82
N ASP A 160 -15.09 -24.15 1.82
CA ASP A 160 -15.85 -25.02 0.90
C ASP A 160 -14.90 -25.92 0.08
N GLY A 161 -13.77 -25.38 -0.40
CA GLY A 161 -12.76 -26.15 -1.14
C GLY A 161 -12.03 -27.21 -0.29
N GLU A 162 -11.83 -26.97 1.00
CA GLU A 162 -11.25 -27.96 1.93
C GLU A 162 -12.24 -29.08 2.25
N GLN A 163 -13.54 -28.78 2.35
CA GLN A 163 -14.58 -29.77 2.61
C GLN A 163 -14.75 -30.71 1.41
N ASP A 164 -14.75 -30.19 0.19
CA ASP A 164 -14.83 -30.98 -1.04
C ASP A 164 -13.64 -31.95 -1.17
N GLN A 165 -12.41 -31.48 -0.85
CA GLN A 165 -11.21 -32.34 -0.88
C GLN A 165 -11.24 -33.44 0.17
N GLN A 166 -11.80 -33.19 1.34
CA GLN A 166 -11.95 -34.21 2.39
C GLN A 166 -12.99 -35.27 2.00
N GLN A 167 -14.07 -34.85 1.36
CA GLN A 167 -15.12 -35.77 0.88
C GLN A 167 -14.57 -36.66 -0.24
N ASP A 168 -13.84 -36.11 -1.21
CA ASP A 168 -13.21 -36.88 -2.28
C ASP A 168 -12.20 -37.92 -1.75
N GLN A 169 -11.45 -37.60 -0.71
CA GLN A 169 -10.53 -38.54 -0.05
C GLN A 169 -11.26 -39.66 0.67
N GLN A 170 -12.37 -39.36 1.30
CA GLN A 170 -13.20 -40.36 1.99
C GLN A 170 -13.85 -41.31 1.01
N ASP A 171 -14.42 -40.80 -0.09
CA ASP A 171 -15.02 -41.62 -1.16
C ASP A 171 -13.99 -42.55 -1.84
N GLN A 172 -12.74 -42.09 -2.00
CA GLN A 172 -11.64 -42.94 -2.52
C GLN A 172 -11.24 -44.04 -1.55
N GLN A 173 -11.25 -43.79 -0.24
CA GLN A 173 -10.96 -44.79 0.77
C GLN A 173 -12.07 -45.86 0.83
N ASP A 174 -13.31 -45.48 0.77
CA ASP A 174 -14.45 -46.39 0.80
C ASP A 174 -14.46 -47.29 -0.44
N GLN A 175 -14.18 -46.75 -1.64
CA GLN A 175 -14.02 -47.54 -2.86
C GLN A 175 -12.87 -48.54 -2.80
N GLN A 176 -11.77 -48.23 -2.14
CA GLN A 176 -10.65 -49.16 -1.93
C GLN A 176 -10.99 -50.29 -0.96
N GLN A 177 -11.80 -50.02 0.07
CA GLN A 177 -12.26 -51.03 1.01
C GLN A 177 -13.25 -52.00 0.38
N ASP A 178 -14.15 -51.51 -0.44
CA ASP A 178 -15.11 -52.36 -1.17
C ASP A 178 -14.40 -53.30 -2.16
N GLN A 179 -13.38 -52.83 -2.87
CA GLN A 179 -12.61 -53.69 -3.79
C GLN A 179 -11.79 -54.75 -3.06
N GLN A 180 -11.42 -54.57 -1.81
CA GLN A 180 -10.73 -55.59 -1.00
C GLN A 180 -11.69 -56.63 -0.45
N GLN A 181 -12.95 -56.33 -0.26
CA GLN A 181 -13.98 -57.30 0.19
C GLN A 181 -14.52 -58.19 -0.92
N GLU A 182 -14.45 -57.75 -2.17
CA GLU A 182 -14.92 -58.53 -3.36
C GLU A 182 -13.86 -59.55 -3.89
N SER A 183 -12.70 -59.73 -3.24
CA SER A 183 -11.74 -60.77 -3.66
C SER A 183 -12.37 -62.14 -3.46
N PRO A 184 -12.51 -62.99 -4.52
CA PRO A 184 -13.18 -64.27 -4.40
C PRO A 184 -12.35 -65.21 -3.51
N GLN A 185 -12.95 -65.69 -2.41
CA GLN A 185 -12.41 -66.83 -1.68
C GLN A 185 -12.38 -68.03 -2.60
N ASN A 186 -11.19 -68.53 -2.99
CA ASN A 186 -11.02 -69.76 -3.70
C ASN A 186 -11.72 -70.89 -2.93
N PRO A 187 -12.59 -71.74 -3.58
CA PRO A 187 -13.13 -72.90 -2.92
C PRO A 187 -12.04 -73.93 -2.58
N PRO A 188 -12.14 -74.67 -1.46
CA PRO A 188 -11.15 -75.63 -1.07
C PRO A 188 -11.04 -76.75 -2.06
N ASP A 189 -9.77 -77.12 -2.42
CA ASP A 189 -9.40 -78.26 -3.26
C ASP A 189 -10.11 -79.56 -2.83
N GLN A 190 -10.83 -80.17 -3.74
CA GLN A 190 -11.36 -81.54 -3.55
C GLN A 190 -10.21 -82.52 -3.68
N GLU A 191 -9.78 -83.10 -2.57
CA GLU A 191 -8.94 -84.28 -2.54
C GLU A 191 -9.48 -85.40 -3.40
N LYS A 192 -8.80 -85.77 -4.47
CA LYS A 192 -8.98 -87.05 -5.21
C LYS A 192 -8.44 -88.16 -4.37
N ARG A 193 -9.31 -89.12 -3.96
CA ARG A 193 -8.91 -90.45 -3.45
C ARG A 193 -8.40 -91.29 -4.58
N PRO A 194 -7.29 -92.01 -4.38
CA PRO A 194 -6.82 -93.08 -5.30
C PRO A 194 -7.62 -94.38 -5.02
N GLU A 195 -7.95 -95.12 -6.05
CA GLU A 195 -8.22 -96.60 -6.03
C GLU A 195 -6.97 -97.44 -5.94
#